data_1e13198664acb8a337a9208ff9165402
#
_entry.id   1e13198664acb8a337a9208ff9165402
#
_cell.length_a   1.000
_cell.length_b   1.000
_cell.length_c   1.000
_cell.angle_alpha   90.00
_cell.angle_beta   90.00
_cell.angle_gamma   90.00
#
_symmetry.space_group_name_H-M   'P 1'
#
loop_
_entity.id
_entity.type
_entity.pdbx_description
1 polymer ?
#
loop_
_entity_poly.entity_id
_entity_poly.type
_entity_poly.pdbx_seq_one_letter_code
_entity_poly.pdbx_strand_id
1 'polypeptide(L)'
;TEKNVQGPPALVIEVLSKGTRKRDAQTKRRLFERTGVREYWLVDPELDAVQVFRPTREGRLSRVVELTAEDGHVLTTPLLPGCQIELRELFRPHI
;
A
#
# COMPACT_ATOMS: atom_id res chain seq x y z
N THR A 1 -29.72 -8.19 9.23
CA THR A 1 -28.74 -9.17 8.87
C THR A 1 -27.43 -8.48 8.54
N GLU A 2 -26.39 -9.13 8.87
CA GLU A 2 -25.13 -8.51 8.62
C GLU A 2 -24.75 -8.58 7.16
N LYS A 3 -23.95 -7.63 6.76
CA LYS A 3 -23.46 -7.58 5.40
C LYS A 3 -22.20 -8.38 5.31
N ASN A 4 -22.16 -9.31 4.39
CA ASN A 4 -20.93 -10.01 4.09
C ASN A 4 -20.22 -9.26 2.99
N VAL A 5 -18.93 -9.04 3.21
CA VAL A 5 -18.11 -8.46 2.17
C VAL A 5 -17.92 -9.52 1.10
N GLN A 6 -18.37 -9.22 -0.11
CA GLN A 6 -18.24 -10.14 -1.23
C GLN A 6 -16.98 -9.77 -1.99
N GLY A 7 -16.09 -10.74 -2.12
CA GLY A 7 -14.86 -10.52 -2.86
C GLY A 7 -13.74 -9.87 -2.05
N PRO A 8 -12.61 -9.65 -2.66
CA PRO A 8 -11.44 -9.09 -1.98
C PRO A 8 -11.58 -7.59 -1.79
N PRO A 9 -10.84 -7.02 -0.83
CA PRO A 9 -10.78 -5.57 -0.72
C PRO A 9 -10.09 -4.99 -1.95
N ALA A 10 -10.51 -3.77 -2.34
CA ALA A 10 -9.90 -3.11 -3.48
C ALA A 10 -8.49 -2.63 -3.15
N LEU A 11 -8.29 -2.16 -1.95
CA LEU A 11 -7.03 -1.58 -1.50
C LEU A 11 -6.61 -2.22 -0.19
N VAL A 12 -5.34 -2.62 -0.09
CA VAL A 12 -4.75 -3.13 1.13
C VAL A 12 -3.55 -2.25 1.48
N ILE A 13 -3.45 -1.86 2.74
CA ILE A 13 -2.35 -1.05 3.23
C ILE A 13 -1.64 -1.83 4.33
N GLU A 14 -0.35 -2.08 4.13
CA GLU A 14 0.48 -2.77 5.11
C GLU A 14 1.53 -1.80 5.61
N VAL A 15 1.65 -1.64 6.93
CA VAL A 15 2.65 -0.76 7.52
C VAL A 15 3.75 -1.62 8.11
N LEU A 16 4.98 -1.41 7.64
CA LEU A 16 6.14 -2.12 8.17
C LEU A 16 6.45 -1.59 9.56
N SER A 17 6.86 -2.48 10.44
CA SER A 17 7.28 -2.14 11.79
C SER A 17 8.55 -2.92 12.11
N LYS A 18 9.10 -2.70 13.29
CA LYS A 18 10.29 -3.43 13.71
C LYS A 18 10.05 -4.92 13.70
N GLY A 19 8.82 -5.36 13.97
CA GLY A 19 8.48 -6.77 13.97
C GLY A 19 8.07 -7.32 12.63
N THR A 20 7.81 -6.45 11.65
CA THR A 20 7.38 -6.86 10.32
C THR A 20 8.56 -6.74 9.37
N ARG A 21 9.03 -7.86 8.89
CA ARG A 21 10.17 -7.88 7.98
C ARG A 21 9.69 -7.83 6.55
N LYS A 22 10.59 -7.38 5.65
CA LYS A 22 10.27 -7.34 4.22
C LYS A 22 9.84 -8.70 3.70
N ARG A 23 10.42 -9.78 4.26
CA ARG A 23 10.04 -11.13 3.88
C ARG A 23 8.55 -11.39 4.17
N ASP A 24 8.08 -10.95 5.35
CA ASP A 24 6.67 -11.16 5.70
C ASP A 24 5.76 -10.36 4.78
N ALA A 25 6.18 -9.15 4.43
CA ALA A 25 5.42 -8.33 3.51
C ALA A 25 5.33 -8.97 2.13
N GLN A 26 6.41 -9.61 1.67
CA GLN A 26 6.40 -10.31 0.39
C GLN A 26 5.45 -11.51 0.44
N THR A 27 5.43 -12.22 1.55
CA THR A 27 4.53 -13.36 1.72
C THR A 27 3.09 -12.90 1.67
N LYS A 28 2.77 -11.81 2.38
CA LYS A 28 1.42 -11.25 2.37
C LYS A 28 1.03 -10.75 0.98
N ARG A 29 1.97 -10.13 0.27
CA ARG A 29 1.69 -9.65 -1.08
C ARG A 29 1.27 -10.79 -2.00
N ARG A 30 1.94 -11.93 -1.90
CA ARG A 30 1.57 -13.11 -2.69
C ARG A 30 0.16 -13.59 -2.35
N LEU A 31 -0.20 -13.53 -1.07
CA LEU A 31 -1.54 -13.87 -0.66
C LEU A 31 -2.56 -12.93 -1.28
N PHE A 32 -2.29 -11.64 -1.26
CA PHE A 32 -3.20 -10.66 -1.84
C PHE A 32 -3.30 -10.78 -3.37
N GLU A 33 -2.23 -11.23 -4.01
CA GLU A 33 -2.29 -11.52 -5.45
C GLU A 33 -3.37 -12.55 -5.76
N ARG A 34 -3.47 -13.59 -4.94
CA ARG A 34 -4.44 -14.65 -5.15
C ARG A 34 -5.86 -14.19 -4.93
N THR A 35 -6.06 -13.18 -4.08
CA THR A 35 -7.40 -12.72 -3.76
C THR A 35 -7.90 -11.62 -4.70
N GLY A 36 -7.06 -11.14 -5.61
CA GLY A 36 -7.49 -10.16 -6.60
C GLY A 36 -7.52 -8.73 -6.10
N VAL A 37 -6.68 -8.40 -5.13
CA VAL A 37 -6.56 -7.03 -4.64
C VAL A 37 -6.13 -6.12 -5.79
N ARG A 38 -6.75 -4.95 -5.89
CA ARG A 38 -6.52 -4.04 -7.02
C ARG A 38 -5.36 -3.08 -6.77
N GLU A 39 -5.02 -2.83 -5.52
CA GLU A 39 -3.89 -1.97 -5.19
C GLU A 39 -3.38 -2.33 -3.81
N TYR A 40 -2.07 -2.30 -3.64
CA TYR A 40 -1.42 -2.66 -2.39
C TYR A 40 -0.35 -1.61 -2.08
N TRP A 41 -0.45 -1.02 -0.89
CA TRP A 41 0.53 -0.04 -0.43
C TRP A 41 1.37 -0.63 0.68
N LEU A 42 2.68 -0.55 0.54
CA LEU A 42 3.60 -0.94 1.58
C LEU A 42 4.22 0.33 2.16
N VAL A 43 3.84 0.64 3.39
CA VAL A 43 4.28 1.87 4.07
C VAL A 43 5.48 1.55 4.94
N ASP A 44 6.58 2.27 4.74
CA ASP A 44 7.83 2.05 5.46
C ASP A 44 8.17 3.31 6.26
N PRO A 45 7.84 3.34 7.58
CA PRO A 45 8.11 4.53 8.39
C PRO A 45 9.59 4.78 8.64
N GLU A 46 10.45 3.76 8.51
CA GLU A 46 11.88 3.96 8.69
C GLU A 46 12.48 4.76 7.54
N LEU A 47 11.94 4.56 6.34
CA LEU A 47 12.42 5.25 5.16
C LEU A 47 11.51 6.42 4.76
N ASP A 48 10.42 6.64 5.50
CA ASP A 48 9.39 7.63 5.15
C ASP A 48 8.98 7.46 3.69
N ALA A 49 8.68 6.23 3.33
CA ALA A 49 8.39 5.87 1.95
C ALA A 49 7.15 4.99 1.85
N VAL A 50 6.48 5.06 0.70
CA VAL A 50 5.36 4.19 0.38
C VAL A 50 5.61 3.57 -0.98
N GLN A 51 5.55 2.24 -1.04
CA GLN A 51 5.62 1.52 -2.30
C GLN A 51 4.21 1.16 -2.73
N VAL A 52 3.87 1.45 -3.97
CA VAL A 52 2.55 1.18 -4.53
C VAL A 52 2.66 0.03 -5.52
N PHE A 53 1.82 -0.98 -5.31
CA PHE A 53 1.79 -2.17 -6.16
C PHE A 53 0.43 -2.28 -6.83
N ARG A 54 0.43 -2.67 -8.11
CA ARG A 54 -0.80 -2.93 -8.87
C ARG A 54 -0.68 -4.22 -9.65
N PRO A 55 -1.82 -4.88 -9.96
CA PRO A 55 -1.77 -6.15 -10.68
C PRO A 55 -1.28 -5.98 -12.10
N THR A 56 -0.47 -6.92 -12.53
CA THR A 56 -0.09 -7.06 -13.94
C THR A 56 -1.16 -7.86 -14.65
N ARG A 57 -0.97 -8.08 -15.96
CA ARG A 57 -1.89 -8.91 -16.75
C ARG A 57 -1.94 -10.34 -16.21
N GLU A 58 -0.84 -10.80 -15.64
CA GLU A 58 -0.76 -12.14 -15.06
C GLU A 58 -1.34 -12.21 -13.67
N GLY A 59 -1.81 -11.09 -13.14
CA GLY A 59 -2.41 -11.06 -11.81
C GLY A 59 -1.40 -10.94 -10.67
N ARG A 60 -0.16 -10.63 -10.98
CA ARG A 60 0.86 -10.44 -9.95
C ARG A 60 0.91 -8.97 -9.55
N LEU A 61 1.06 -8.73 -8.26
CA LEU A 61 1.20 -7.36 -7.76
C LEU A 61 2.63 -6.90 -7.98
N SER A 62 2.79 -5.93 -8.86
CA SER A 62 4.09 -5.40 -9.22
C SER A 62 4.20 -3.96 -8.75
N ARG A 63 5.39 -3.59 -8.26
CA ARG A 63 5.61 -2.22 -7.82
C ARG A 63 5.59 -1.27 -9.02
N VAL A 64 4.70 -0.29 -8.96
CA VAL A 64 4.59 0.70 -10.03
C VAL A 64 5.30 1.99 -9.69
N VAL A 65 5.42 2.32 -8.38
CA VAL A 65 6.11 3.54 -7.97
C VAL A 65 6.51 3.43 -6.52
N GLU A 66 7.57 4.13 -6.16
CA GLU A 66 7.95 4.35 -4.77
C GLU A 66 7.95 5.85 -4.52
N LEU A 67 7.21 6.27 -3.50
CA LEU A 67 7.07 7.67 -3.14
C LEU A 67 7.78 7.91 -1.81
N THR A 68 8.42 9.07 -1.67
CA THR A 68 9.16 9.39 -0.45
C THR A 68 8.77 10.77 0.05
N ALA A 69 8.83 10.93 1.38
CA ALA A 69 8.62 12.22 1.99
C ALA A 69 9.77 13.18 1.66
N GLU A 70 10.97 12.63 1.55
CA GLU A 70 12.15 13.44 1.22
C GLU A 70 11.95 14.19 -0.09
N ASP A 71 11.36 13.51 -1.08
CA ASP A 71 11.13 14.12 -2.39
C ASP A 71 9.82 14.91 -2.45
N GLY A 72 9.10 14.99 -1.34
CA GLY A 72 7.86 15.75 -1.29
C GLY A 72 6.73 15.16 -2.11
N HIS A 73 6.73 13.84 -2.29
CA HIS A 73 5.74 13.17 -3.12
C HIS A 73 4.35 13.20 -2.51
N VAL A 74 3.35 13.11 -3.36
CA VAL A 74 1.94 13.02 -2.97
C VAL A 74 1.40 11.69 -3.47
N LEU A 75 0.75 10.95 -2.56
CA LEU A 75 0.18 9.65 -2.88
C LEU A 75 -1.27 9.84 -3.33
N THR A 76 -1.57 9.32 -4.49
CA THR A 76 -2.93 9.34 -5.04
C THR A 76 -3.26 7.96 -5.59
N THR A 77 -4.54 7.66 -5.73
CA THR A 77 -4.97 6.42 -6.33
C THR A 77 -6.32 6.62 -7.03
N PRO A 78 -6.52 5.98 -8.19
CA PRO A 78 -7.83 6.02 -8.86
C PRO A 78 -8.94 5.41 -8.01
N LEU A 79 -8.60 4.56 -7.04
CA LEU A 79 -9.61 3.93 -6.17
C LEU A 79 -10.23 4.93 -5.21
N LEU A 80 -9.56 6.04 -4.95
CA LEU A 80 -10.04 7.09 -4.05
C LEU A 80 -9.90 8.43 -4.74
N PRO A 81 -10.79 8.74 -5.70
CA PRO A 81 -10.67 9.98 -6.48
C PRO A 81 -10.70 11.21 -5.58
N GLY A 82 -9.80 12.13 -5.83
CA GLY A 82 -9.71 13.36 -5.05
C GLY A 82 -8.94 13.23 -3.76
N CYS A 83 -8.57 12.03 -3.36
CA CYS A 83 -7.76 11.83 -2.16
C CYS A 83 -6.29 12.08 -2.49
N GLN A 84 -5.66 12.97 -1.74
CA GLN A 84 -4.24 13.28 -1.89
C GLN A 84 -3.58 13.20 -0.52
N ILE A 85 -2.54 12.39 -0.42
CA ILE A 85 -1.81 12.21 0.82
C ILE A 85 -0.38 12.68 0.61
N GLU A 86 -0.04 13.80 1.22
CA GLU A 86 1.33 14.29 1.19
C GLU A 86 2.18 13.44 2.11
N LEU A 87 3.24 12.84 1.59
CA LEU A 87 4.06 11.94 2.39
C LEU A 87 4.73 12.66 3.54
N ARG A 88 5.07 13.92 3.39
CA ARG A 88 5.63 14.70 4.49
C ARG A 88 4.66 14.83 5.64
N GLU A 89 3.35 14.94 5.36
CA GLU A 89 2.34 14.98 6.40
C GLU A 89 2.14 13.61 7.02
N LEU A 90 2.13 12.57 6.17
CA LEU A 90 1.91 11.20 6.63
C LEU A 90 2.97 10.79 7.66
N PHE A 91 4.22 11.15 7.42
CA PHE A 91 5.34 10.74 8.27
C PHE A 91 5.78 11.82 9.26
N ARG A 92 5.00 12.89 9.37
CA ARG A 92 5.35 13.96 10.31
C ARG A 92 5.33 13.42 11.74
N PRO A 93 6.36 13.71 12.55
CA PRO A 93 6.37 13.25 13.93
C PRO A 93 5.23 13.85 14.72
N HIS A 94 4.64 13.03 15.60
CA HIS A 94 3.65 13.50 16.55
C HIS A 94 4.34 13.71 17.87
N ILE A 95 4.24 14.92 18.40
CA ILE A 95 4.89 15.29 19.65
C ILE A 95 3.84 15.46 20.72
#